data_771c93d4a007add9b1ad1ec192ea7232
#
_entry.id   771c93d4a007add9b1ad1ec192ea7232
#
_cell.length_a   1.000
_cell.length_b   1.000
_cell.length_c   1.000
_cell.angle_alpha   90.00
_cell.angle_beta   90.00
_cell.angle_gamma   90.00
#
_symmetry.space_group_name_H-M   'P 1'
#
loop_
_entity.id
_entity.type
_entity.pdbx_description
1 polymer ?
#
loop_
_entity_poly.entity_id
_entity_poly.type
_entity_poly.pdbx_seq_one_letter_code
_entity_poly.pdbx_strand_id
1 'polypeptide(L)'
;NAAEVAFLKAEGALRGWNMGGATPQSAYEEGIRLSFNEWGASGANEYMTDEVKTAANYIDPLKSSNNISAVSNITIGWKENDSKDKKLERIITQKWIATFPNGQEAWTEFRRTGYPKLFPVAVNNSSGTVDTDIQIRRLPFAKSEYTLNPQNIQEAIQLLGGQDNGGTRL
;
A
#
# COMPACT_ATOMS: atom_id res chain seq x y z
N ASN A 1 -14.60 0.13 6.63
CA ASN A 1 -15.76 -0.40 5.91
C ASN A 1 -15.74 -1.95 5.87
N ALA A 2 -16.80 -2.58 5.34
CA ALA A 2 -16.89 -4.05 5.32
C ALA A 2 -15.82 -4.71 4.45
N ALA A 3 -15.50 -4.10 3.31
CA ALA A 3 -14.45 -4.57 2.41
C ALA A 3 -13.08 -4.58 3.10
N GLU A 4 -12.78 -3.56 3.87
CA GLU A 4 -11.54 -3.47 4.66
C GLU A 4 -11.41 -4.65 5.63
N VAL A 5 -12.48 -4.98 6.36
CA VAL A 5 -12.48 -6.13 7.29
C VAL A 5 -12.22 -7.45 6.55
N ALA A 6 -12.79 -7.63 5.36
CA ALA A 6 -12.54 -8.82 4.55
C ALA A 6 -11.07 -8.91 4.10
N PHE A 7 -10.46 -7.80 3.67
CA PHE A 7 -9.03 -7.78 3.34
C PHE A 7 -8.11 -8.00 4.55
N LEU A 8 -8.47 -7.51 5.74
CA LEU A 8 -7.75 -7.82 6.97
C LEU A 8 -7.83 -9.33 7.31
N LYS A 9 -8.99 -9.96 7.09
CA LYS A 9 -9.12 -11.42 7.22
C LYS A 9 -8.27 -12.15 6.18
N ALA A 10 -8.21 -11.67 4.94
CA ALA A 10 -7.37 -12.25 3.89
C ALA A 10 -5.89 -12.23 4.29
N GLU A 11 -5.40 -11.10 4.80
CA GLU A 11 -4.04 -11.00 5.32
C GLU A 11 -3.81 -11.90 6.53
N GLY A 12 -4.73 -11.93 7.50
CA GLY A 12 -4.65 -12.80 8.68
C GLY A 12 -4.56 -14.28 8.28
N ALA A 13 -5.41 -14.74 7.35
CA ALA A 13 -5.36 -16.09 6.82
C ALA A 13 -4.04 -16.39 6.08
N LEU A 14 -3.52 -15.41 5.30
CA LEU A 14 -2.21 -15.53 4.62
C LEU A 14 -1.05 -15.68 5.61
N ARG A 15 -1.18 -15.08 6.79
CA ARG A 15 -0.22 -15.20 7.91
C ARG A 15 -0.37 -16.50 8.70
N GLY A 16 -1.42 -17.29 8.43
CA GLY A 16 -1.71 -18.56 9.12
C GLY A 16 -2.54 -18.38 10.41
N TRP A 17 -3.18 -17.22 10.59
CA TRP A 17 -4.06 -16.99 11.74
C TRP A 17 -5.44 -17.61 11.49
N ASN A 18 -6.10 -18.01 12.57
CA ASN A 18 -7.46 -18.54 12.47
C ASN A 18 -8.46 -17.42 12.18
N MET A 19 -8.94 -17.37 10.94
CA MET A 19 -9.92 -16.39 10.45
C MET A 19 -11.32 -17.00 10.26
N GLY A 20 -11.71 -17.97 11.11
CA GLY A 20 -13.02 -18.56 11.08
C GLY A 20 -13.28 -19.44 9.85
N GLY A 21 -12.25 -20.12 9.34
CA GLY A 21 -12.32 -20.97 8.15
C GLY A 21 -12.18 -20.24 6.82
N ALA A 22 -12.01 -18.92 6.84
CA ALA A 22 -11.71 -18.16 5.61
C ALA A 22 -10.31 -18.49 5.10
N THR A 23 -10.18 -18.76 3.79
CA THR A 23 -8.90 -18.82 3.11
C THR A 23 -8.45 -17.41 2.68
N PRO A 24 -7.15 -17.19 2.41
CA PRO A 24 -6.70 -15.92 1.86
C PRO A 24 -7.46 -15.50 0.61
N GLN A 25 -7.70 -16.44 -0.30
CA GLN A 25 -8.45 -16.20 -1.53
C GLN A 25 -9.91 -15.84 -1.26
N SER A 26 -10.62 -16.65 -0.46
CA SER A 26 -12.05 -16.40 -0.23
C SER A 26 -12.33 -15.07 0.43
N ALA A 27 -11.49 -14.66 1.39
CA ALA A 27 -11.61 -13.37 2.05
C ALA A 27 -11.19 -12.20 1.13
N TYR A 28 -10.20 -12.39 0.26
CA TYR A 28 -9.79 -11.43 -0.75
C TYR A 28 -10.92 -11.14 -1.75
N GLU A 29 -11.53 -12.20 -2.32
CA GLU A 29 -12.64 -12.09 -3.26
C GLU A 29 -13.87 -11.46 -2.62
N GLU A 30 -14.15 -11.80 -1.35
CA GLU A 30 -15.22 -11.17 -0.59
C GLU A 30 -14.97 -9.66 -0.39
N GLY A 31 -13.74 -9.25 -0.13
CA GLY A 31 -13.37 -7.84 -0.03
C GLY A 31 -13.67 -7.06 -1.31
N ILE A 32 -13.37 -7.66 -2.48
CA ILE A 32 -13.69 -7.04 -3.77
C ILE A 32 -15.21 -6.92 -3.95
N ARG A 33 -15.99 -8.00 -3.70
CA ARG A 33 -17.45 -7.96 -3.82
C ARG A 33 -18.08 -6.88 -2.92
N LEU A 34 -17.62 -6.80 -1.67
CA LEU A 34 -18.10 -5.80 -0.72
C LEU A 34 -17.77 -4.38 -1.16
N SER A 35 -16.59 -4.14 -1.73
CA SER A 35 -16.21 -2.83 -2.28
C SER A 35 -17.11 -2.44 -3.47
N PHE A 36 -17.35 -3.36 -4.40
CA PHE A 36 -18.27 -3.11 -5.52
C PHE A 36 -19.69 -2.80 -5.03
N ASN A 37 -20.18 -3.54 -4.04
CA ASN A 37 -21.51 -3.31 -3.46
C ASN A 37 -21.61 -1.95 -2.77
N GLU A 38 -20.58 -1.54 -2.03
CA GLU A 38 -20.54 -0.24 -1.35
C GLU A 38 -20.69 0.93 -2.34
N TRP A 39 -20.09 0.80 -3.49
CA TRP A 39 -20.12 1.83 -4.56
C TRP A 39 -21.23 1.63 -5.59
N GLY A 40 -22.07 0.62 -5.45
CA GLY A 40 -23.11 0.29 -6.43
C GLY A 40 -22.56 -0.07 -7.81
N ALA A 41 -21.32 -0.53 -7.88
CA ALA A 41 -20.68 -0.93 -9.12
C ALA A 41 -21.06 -2.37 -9.51
N SER A 42 -21.10 -2.66 -10.82
CA SER A 42 -21.32 -3.99 -11.38
C SER A 42 -20.02 -4.59 -11.89
N GLY A 43 -20.01 -5.92 -12.17
CA GLY A 43 -18.86 -6.57 -12.81
C GLY A 43 -17.79 -7.08 -11.83
N ALA A 44 -18.11 -7.23 -10.54
CA ALA A 44 -17.15 -7.73 -9.54
C ALA A 44 -16.57 -9.10 -9.90
N ASN A 45 -17.38 -10.02 -10.46
CA ASN A 45 -16.92 -11.36 -10.82
C ASN A 45 -15.90 -11.31 -11.96
N GLU A 46 -16.17 -10.58 -13.01
CA GLU A 46 -15.27 -10.39 -14.15
C GLU A 46 -13.98 -9.69 -13.69
N TYR A 47 -14.10 -8.72 -12.81
CA TYR A 47 -12.95 -8.00 -12.25
C TYR A 47 -12.03 -8.94 -11.46
N MET A 48 -12.56 -9.69 -10.48
CA MET A 48 -11.74 -10.51 -9.59
C MET A 48 -11.16 -11.77 -10.25
N THR A 49 -11.65 -12.15 -11.43
CA THR A 49 -11.10 -13.27 -12.22
C THR A 49 -10.12 -12.85 -13.31
N ASP A 50 -9.82 -11.56 -13.41
CA ASP A 50 -8.90 -11.05 -14.43
C ASP A 50 -7.44 -11.40 -14.06
N GLU A 51 -6.89 -12.38 -14.78
CA GLU A 51 -5.51 -12.87 -14.61
C GLU A 51 -4.53 -12.25 -15.61
N VAL A 52 -4.97 -11.29 -16.41
CA VAL A 52 -4.19 -10.71 -17.49
C VAL A 52 -3.80 -9.26 -17.22
N LYS A 53 -4.78 -8.45 -16.82
CA LYS A 53 -4.53 -7.02 -16.59
C LYS A 53 -3.66 -6.80 -15.36
N THR A 54 -2.67 -5.94 -15.53
CA THR A 54 -1.77 -5.44 -14.48
C THR A 54 -1.95 -3.94 -14.30
N ALA A 55 -1.24 -3.34 -13.34
CA ALA A 55 -1.25 -1.89 -13.18
C ALA A 55 -0.84 -1.20 -14.49
N ALA A 56 -1.62 -0.18 -14.90
CA ALA A 56 -1.37 0.56 -16.12
C ALA A 56 -0.23 1.58 -15.93
N ASN A 57 0.52 1.85 -16.99
CA ASN A 57 1.44 2.97 -17.02
C ASN A 57 0.65 4.29 -16.93
N TYR A 58 1.22 5.27 -16.27
CA TYR A 58 0.72 6.63 -16.35
C TYR A 58 1.18 7.27 -17.67
N ILE A 59 0.25 7.70 -18.46
CA ILE A 59 0.50 8.40 -19.74
C ILE A 59 -0.08 9.81 -19.61
N ASP A 60 0.80 10.79 -19.59
CA ASP A 60 0.42 12.19 -19.52
C ASP A 60 -0.05 12.66 -20.91
N PRO A 61 -1.30 13.15 -21.02
CA PRO A 61 -1.86 13.56 -22.32
C PRO A 61 -1.24 14.85 -22.90
N LEU A 62 -0.53 15.62 -22.06
CA LEU A 62 0.03 16.92 -22.46
C LEU A 62 1.55 16.87 -22.62
N LYS A 63 2.24 16.04 -21.83
CA LYS A 63 3.70 16.05 -21.77
C LYS A 63 4.26 14.65 -21.56
N SER A 64 4.74 14.03 -22.63
CA SER A 64 5.26 12.66 -22.61
C SER A 64 6.45 12.45 -21.65
N SER A 65 7.21 13.51 -21.32
CA SER A 65 8.29 13.42 -20.31
C SER A 65 7.79 13.15 -18.88
N ASN A 66 6.47 13.26 -18.65
CA ASN A 66 5.84 12.92 -17.38
C ASN A 66 5.32 11.47 -17.36
N ASN A 67 5.47 10.72 -18.44
CA ASN A 67 5.06 9.32 -18.48
C ASN A 67 5.87 8.51 -17.49
N ILE A 68 5.18 7.63 -16.76
CA ILE A 68 5.81 6.76 -15.76
C ILE A 68 5.31 5.34 -15.96
N SER A 69 6.24 4.39 -16.05
CA SER A 69 5.89 2.97 -16.11
C SER A 69 5.38 2.47 -14.76
N ALA A 70 4.39 1.58 -14.80
CA ALA A 70 3.92 0.90 -13.60
C ALA A 70 5.04 0.06 -12.98
N VAL A 71 5.11 0.08 -11.65
CA VAL A 71 6.11 -0.66 -10.87
C VAL A 71 5.61 -2.05 -10.48
N SER A 72 4.28 -2.21 -10.38
CA SER A 72 3.63 -3.48 -10.06
C SER A 72 3.29 -4.27 -11.31
N ASN A 73 3.48 -5.59 -11.26
CA ASN A 73 3.09 -6.53 -12.30
C ASN A 73 2.10 -7.60 -11.81
N ILE A 74 1.48 -7.39 -10.64
CA ILE A 74 0.43 -8.30 -10.17
C ILE A 74 -0.84 -8.15 -10.99
N THR A 75 -1.57 -9.25 -11.13
CA THR A 75 -2.91 -9.27 -11.70
C THR A 75 -3.96 -9.16 -10.60
N ILE A 76 -5.21 -8.89 -10.97
CA ILE A 76 -6.33 -8.85 -10.02
C ILE A 76 -6.66 -10.29 -9.58
N GLY A 77 -6.79 -11.21 -10.52
CA GLY A 77 -7.11 -12.60 -10.25
C GLY A 77 -6.16 -13.25 -9.25
N TRP A 78 -6.71 -14.00 -8.30
CA TRP A 78 -5.92 -14.72 -7.30
C TRP A 78 -5.10 -15.82 -7.95
N LYS A 79 -3.82 -15.92 -7.57
CA LYS A 79 -2.91 -16.98 -8.04
C LYS A 79 -2.36 -17.75 -6.84
N GLU A 80 -2.84 -18.99 -6.67
CA GLU A 80 -2.46 -19.78 -5.49
C GLU A 80 -0.98 -20.12 -5.44
N ASN A 81 -0.33 -20.26 -6.58
CA ASN A 81 1.09 -20.56 -6.67
C ASN A 81 2.02 -19.35 -6.52
N ASP A 82 1.46 -18.15 -6.36
CA ASP A 82 2.26 -16.96 -6.08
C ASP A 82 2.90 -17.02 -4.68
N SER A 83 4.06 -16.38 -4.53
CA SER A 83 4.70 -16.22 -3.24
C SER A 83 3.81 -15.47 -2.24
N LYS A 84 4.04 -15.66 -0.95
CA LYS A 84 3.32 -14.91 0.11
C LYS A 84 3.40 -13.41 -0.09
N ASP A 85 4.54 -12.93 -0.56
CA ASP A 85 4.78 -11.51 -0.81
C ASP A 85 3.89 -10.96 -1.93
N LYS A 86 3.81 -11.67 -3.07
CA LYS A 86 2.89 -11.32 -4.17
C LYS A 86 1.41 -11.42 -3.78
N LYS A 87 1.05 -12.42 -2.98
CA LYS A 87 -0.31 -12.54 -2.41
C LYS A 87 -0.61 -11.35 -1.51
N LEU A 88 0.32 -10.94 -0.66
CA LEU A 88 0.18 -9.76 0.21
C LEU A 88 0.06 -8.48 -0.62
N GLU A 89 0.90 -8.28 -1.63
CA GLU A 89 0.80 -7.14 -2.55
C GLU A 89 -0.59 -7.04 -3.16
N ARG A 90 -1.15 -8.19 -3.62
CA ARG A 90 -2.50 -8.26 -4.20
C ARG A 90 -3.58 -7.85 -3.20
N ILE A 91 -3.54 -8.40 -1.98
CA ILE A 91 -4.49 -8.09 -0.91
C ILE A 91 -4.45 -6.59 -0.57
N ILE A 92 -3.25 -6.06 -0.32
CA ILE A 92 -3.10 -4.67 0.11
C ILE A 92 -3.44 -3.69 -1.03
N THR A 93 -3.14 -4.04 -2.27
CA THR A 93 -3.52 -3.20 -3.42
C THR A 93 -5.04 -3.06 -3.52
N GLN A 94 -5.79 -4.16 -3.39
CA GLN A 94 -7.26 -4.09 -3.42
C GLN A 94 -7.84 -3.44 -2.15
N LYS A 95 -7.25 -3.66 -0.98
CA LYS A 95 -7.61 -2.94 0.24
C LYS A 95 -7.42 -1.43 0.06
N TRP A 96 -6.28 -1.01 -0.50
CA TRP A 96 -5.97 0.39 -0.74
C TRP A 96 -7.02 1.06 -1.65
N ILE A 97 -7.48 0.38 -2.71
CA ILE A 97 -8.57 0.85 -3.57
C ILE A 97 -9.89 0.95 -2.79
N ALA A 98 -10.24 -0.09 -2.04
CA ALA A 98 -11.50 -0.18 -1.29
C ALA A 98 -11.60 0.82 -0.12
N THR A 99 -10.48 1.30 0.40
CA THR A 99 -10.48 2.30 1.50
C THR A 99 -10.69 3.73 1.01
N PHE A 100 -10.76 3.99 -0.31
CA PHE A 100 -11.10 5.33 -0.82
C PHE A 100 -12.45 5.81 -0.22
N PRO A 101 -12.57 7.07 0.23
CA PRO A 101 -11.57 8.15 0.19
C PRO A 101 -10.72 8.31 1.47
N ASN A 102 -10.57 7.27 2.30
CA ASN A 102 -9.81 7.33 3.55
C ASN A 102 -8.29 7.27 3.26
N GLY A 103 -7.71 8.41 2.88
CA GLY A 103 -6.29 8.50 2.55
C GLY A 103 -5.36 8.20 3.73
N GLN A 104 -5.81 8.45 4.97
CA GLN A 104 -5.01 8.15 6.17
C GLN A 104 -4.80 6.63 6.34
N GLU A 105 -5.85 5.84 6.16
CA GLU A 105 -5.75 4.38 6.21
C GLU A 105 -4.93 3.83 5.04
N ALA A 106 -5.16 4.36 3.83
CA ALA A 106 -4.40 3.99 2.65
C ALA A 106 -2.89 4.23 2.85
N TRP A 107 -2.51 5.39 3.42
CA TRP A 107 -1.11 5.69 3.75
C TRP A 107 -0.57 4.78 4.86
N THR A 108 -1.38 4.46 5.88
CA THR A 108 -1.00 3.54 6.95
C THR A 108 -0.66 2.15 6.41
N GLU A 109 -1.45 1.63 5.49
CA GLU A 109 -1.16 0.35 4.82
C GLU A 109 0.13 0.41 4.00
N PHE A 110 0.31 1.49 3.22
CA PHE A 110 1.51 1.67 2.44
C PHE A 110 2.77 1.73 3.32
N ARG A 111 2.76 2.49 4.41
CA ARG A 111 3.91 2.59 5.33
C ARG A 111 4.19 1.28 6.07
N ARG A 112 3.15 0.52 6.42
CA ARG A 112 3.25 -0.75 7.13
C ARG A 112 3.80 -1.87 6.26
N THR A 113 3.33 -1.97 5.02
CA THR A 113 3.60 -3.12 4.14
C THR A 113 4.56 -2.82 3.00
N GLY A 114 4.63 -1.59 2.54
CA GLY A 114 5.29 -1.20 1.31
C GLY A 114 4.40 -1.35 0.07
N TYR A 115 3.13 -1.69 0.25
CA TYR A 115 2.14 -1.87 -0.81
C TYR A 115 0.97 -0.87 -0.68
N PRO A 116 0.31 -0.55 -1.78
CA PRO A 116 0.64 -0.95 -3.16
C PRO A 116 1.97 -0.37 -3.63
N LYS A 117 2.56 -0.92 -4.68
CA LYS A 117 3.70 -0.31 -5.37
C LYS A 117 3.21 0.91 -6.14
N LEU A 118 3.38 2.07 -5.53
CA LEU A 118 3.00 3.35 -6.11
C LEU A 118 4.05 3.83 -7.12
N PHE A 119 3.65 4.74 -8.01
CA PHE A 119 4.60 5.42 -8.89
C PHE A 119 5.67 6.17 -8.07
N PRO A 120 6.94 6.16 -8.49
CA PRO A 120 7.97 6.97 -7.87
C PRO A 120 7.65 8.46 -8.00
N VAL A 121 8.19 9.27 -7.09
CA VAL A 121 8.01 10.72 -7.14
C VAL A 121 8.83 11.30 -8.29
N ALA A 122 8.18 11.68 -9.40
CA ALA A 122 8.87 12.17 -10.60
C ALA A 122 9.65 13.47 -10.38
N VAL A 123 9.11 14.39 -9.57
CA VAL A 123 9.77 15.64 -9.20
C VAL A 123 9.88 15.71 -7.68
N ASN A 124 11.06 15.49 -7.15
CA ASN A 124 11.32 15.43 -5.71
C ASN A 124 12.01 16.73 -5.23
N ASN A 125 11.25 17.63 -4.64
CA ASN A 125 11.73 18.91 -4.10
C ASN A 125 12.00 18.84 -2.58
N SER A 126 12.14 17.66 -1.99
CA SER A 126 12.28 17.49 -0.54
C SER A 126 13.71 17.75 -0.02
N SER A 127 14.67 18.07 -0.88
CA SER A 127 16.08 18.26 -0.52
C SER A 127 16.67 17.06 0.24
N GLY A 128 16.29 15.83 -0.17
CA GLY A 128 16.77 14.58 0.41
C GLY A 128 15.99 14.07 1.64
N THR A 129 14.97 14.81 2.10
CA THR A 129 14.13 14.37 3.22
C THR A 129 13.24 13.17 2.86
N VAL A 130 12.85 13.08 1.60
CA VAL A 130 12.03 11.99 1.04
C VAL A 130 12.81 11.32 -0.07
N ASP A 131 12.95 10.01 0.01
CA ASP A 131 13.49 9.19 -1.07
C ASP A 131 12.46 9.03 -2.19
N THR A 132 12.90 9.08 -3.44
CA THR A 132 12.04 9.03 -4.63
C THR A 132 11.27 7.72 -4.74
N ASP A 133 11.91 6.58 -4.43
CA ASP A 133 11.34 5.24 -4.60
C ASP A 133 10.67 4.73 -3.32
N ILE A 134 11.31 4.98 -2.16
CA ILE A 134 10.78 4.54 -0.85
C ILE A 134 9.59 5.40 -0.43
N GLN A 135 9.59 6.68 -0.80
CA GLN A 135 8.57 7.67 -0.48
C GLN A 135 8.39 7.91 1.03
N ILE A 136 7.23 8.42 1.46
CA ILE A 136 7.01 8.81 2.85
C ILE A 136 6.46 7.62 3.64
N ARG A 137 7.28 7.11 4.57
CA ARG A 137 6.91 6.04 5.52
C ARG A 137 6.59 6.57 6.91
N ARG A 138 7.14 7.72 7.26
CA ARG A 138 6.90 8.44 8.51
C ARG A 138 7.11 9.94 8.32
N LEU A 139 6.59 10.71 9.25
CA LEU A 139 6.98 12.11 9.38
C LEU A 139 8.28 12.19 10.19
N PRO A 140 9.26 12.99 9.79
CA PRO A 140 10.42 13.32 10.62
C PRO A 140 10.01 13.96 11.95
N PHE A 141 10.87 13.92 12.94
CA PHE A 141 10.64 14.63 14.19
C PHE A 141 10.48 16.14 13.97
N ALA A 142 9.71 16.79 14.84
CA ALA A 142 9.54 18.24 14.75
C ALA A 142 10.89 18.97 14.95
N LYS A 143 11.11 20.02 14.16
CA LYS A 143 12.36 20.80 14.27
C LYS A 143 12.61 21.38 15.66
N SER A 144 11.54 21.67 16.40
CA SER A 144 11.63 22.11 17.80
C SER A 144 12.34 21.12 18.71
N GLU A 145 12.19 19.80 18.47
CA GLU A 145 12.83 18.77 19.30
C GLU A 145 14.36 18.84 19.23
N TYR A 146 14.90 19.14 18.04
CA TYR A 146 16.35 19.32 17.86
C TYR A 146 16.94 20.47 18.67
N THR A 147 16.12 21.49 18.97
CA THR A 147 16.55 22.66 19.72
C THR A 147 16.23 22.55 21.20
N LEU A 148 15.03 22.05 21.54
CA LEU A 148 14.52 22.06 22.91
C LEU A 148 14.87 20.77 23.68
N ASN A 149 15.12 19.66 22.96
CA ASN A 149 15.34 18.34 23.54
C ASN A 149 16.46 17.54 22.82
N PRO A 150 17.65 18.16 22.64
CA PRO A 150 18.70 17.61 21.75
C PRO A 150 19.22 16.25 22.17
N GLN A 151 19.29 15.94 23.45
CA GLN A 151 19.77 14.65 23.93
C GLN A 151 18.77 13.52 23.60
N ASN A 152 17.52 13.67 23.99
CA ASN A 152 16.50 12.63 23.77
C ASN A 152 16.20 12.44 22.28
N ILE A 153 16.30 13.49 21.45
CA ILE A 153 16.11 13.33 20.00
C ILE A 153 17.21 12.46 19.38
N GLN A 154 18.47 12.59 19.84
CA GLN A 154 19.56 11.73 19.37
C GLN A 154 19.34 10.26 19.77
N GLU A 155 18.89 10.00 21.00
CA GLU A 155 18.53 8.66 21.45
C GLU A 155 17.38 8.09 20.63
N ALA A 156 16.33 8.87 20.37
CA ALA A 156 15.20 8.46 19.54
C ALA A 156 15.62 8.13 18.10
N ILE A 157 16.54 8.91 17.50
CA ILE A 157 17.09 8.65 16.17
C ILE A 157 17.88 7.32 16.15
N GLN A 158 18.64 7.04 17.19
CA GLN A 158 19.36 5.75 17.32
C GLN A 158 18.39 4.57 17.39
N LEU A 159 17.28 4.69 18.13
CA LEU A 159 16.24 3.66 18.23
C LEU A 159 15.53 3.43 16.89
N LEU A 160 15.46 4.42 16.00
CA LEU A 160 14.94 4.22 14.64
C LEU A 160 15.83 3.32 13.78
N GLY A 161 17.07 3.08 14.17
CA GLY A 161 18.03 2.30 13.39
C GLY A 161 18.47 2.96 12.09
N GLY A 162 18.24 4.26 11.93
CA GLY A 162 18.56 5.02 10.73
C GLY A 162 18.50 6.53 10.94
N GLN A 163 18.45 7.27 9.85
CA GLN A 163 18.33 8.71 9.89
C GLN A 163 16.89 9.16 10.12
N ASP A 164 16.71 10.34 10.71
CA ASP A 164 15.39 10.98 10.82
C ASP A 164 14.94 11.55 9.48
N ASN A 165 14.44 10.69 8.61
CA ASN A 165 13.92 11.07 7.30
C ASN A 165 12.59 10.37 6.99
N GLY A 166 11.95 10.76 5.89
CA GLY A 166 10.65 10.21 5.50
C GLY A 166 10.67 8.73 5.10
N GLY A 167 11.81 8.18 4.73
CA GLY A 167 11.94 6.78 4.28
C GLY A 167 12.24 5.77 5.39
N THR A 168 12.67 6.24 6.56
CA THR A 168 12.98 5.35 7.70
C THR A 168 11.73 4.63 8.17
N ARG A 169 11.77 3.30 8.23
CA ARG A 169 10.68 2.49 8.76
C ARG A 169 10.75 2.44 10.28
N LEU A 170 9.59 2.39 10.91
CA LEU A 170 9.42 2.07 12.33
C LEU A 170 9.38 0.56 12.53
#